data_ab7a35673bc3015f11f0391bd232e084
#
_entry.id   ab7a35673bc3015f11f0391bd232e084
#
_cell.length_a   1.000
_cell.length_b   1.000
_cell.length_c   1.000
_cell.angle_alpha   90.00
_cell.angle_beta   90.00
_cell.angle_gamma   90.00
#
_symmetry.space_group_name_H-M   'P 1'
#
loop_
_entity.id
_entity.type
_entity.pdbx_description
1 polymer ?
#
loop_
_entity_poly.entity_id
_entity_poly.type
_entity_poly.pdbx_seq_one_letter_code
_entity_poly.pdbx_strand_id
1 'polypeptide(L)'
;MTGADPRNWMWAEACAMIERAEQMHRQFFQPGSAAAPAASWEAPIDVFESERDLLIVVALPGVDAQDIEILSQAGVLLVAGVRRLPAAVRGTEIVRLEIPQGRFERRIRLPAARWELNRSSLVNGCLVINLTKPM
;
A
#
# COMPACT_ATOMS: atom_id res chain seq x y z
N MET A 1 5.65 2.84 -11.64
CA MET A 1 4.53 3.37 -10.88
C MET A 1 4.83 4.78 -10.46
N THR A 2 3.96 5.66 -10.68
CA THR A 2 4.21 7.04 -10.32
C THR A 2 2.98 7.62 -9.71
N GLY A 3 3.17 8.56 -8.81
CA GLY A 3 2.07 9.19 -8.16
C GLY A 3 1.28 10.11 -9.06
N ALA A 4 1.89 10.55 -10.15
CA ALA A 4 1.22 11.42 -11.07
C ALA A 4 0.55 10.64 -12.19
N ASP A 5 0.69 9.36 -12.18
CA ASP A 5 0.11 8.53 -13.20
C ASP A 5 -1.41 8.64 -13.16
N PRO A 6 -2.07 8.82 -14.29
CA PRO A 6 -3.54 8.80 -14.30
C PRO A 6 -4.12 7.56 -13.66
N ARG A 7 -3.40 6.46 -13.70
CA ARG A 7 -3.88 5.27 -13.05
C ARG A 7 -3.98 5.45 -11.55
N ASN A 8 -3.15 6.31 -10.98
CA ASN A 8 -3.23 6.54 -9.55
C ASN A 8 -4.51 7.26 -9.22
N TRP A 9 -4.97 8.13 -10.11
CA TRP A 9 -6.23 8.79 -9.89
C TRP A 9 -7.36 7.79 -9.97
N MET A 10 -7.31 6.92 -10.96
CA MET A 10 -8.33 5.88 -11.07
C MET A 10 -8.26 4.95 -9.88
N TRP A 11 -7.05 4.69 -9.43
CA TRP A 11 -6.88 3.86 -8.26
C TRP A 11 -7.43 4.57 -7.03
N ALA A 12 -7.36 5.88 -7.02
CA ALA A 12 -7.93 6.64 -5.92
C ALA A 12 -9.41 6.39 -5.83
N GLU A 13 -10.07 6.46 -6.98
CA GLU A 13 -11.48 6.19 -7.01
C GLU A 13 -11.73 4.76 -6.59
N ALA A 14 -10.96 3.85 -7.13
CA ALA A 14 -11.13 2.45 -6.79
C ALA A 14 -10.89 2.22 -5.32
N CYS A 15 -9.88 2.86 -4.77
CA CYS A 15 -9.60 2.71 -3.37
C CYS A 15 -10.72 3.25 -2.51
N ALA A 16 -11.24 4.40 -2.89
CA ALA A 16 -12.36 4.98 -2.15
C ALA A 16 -13.56 4.07 -2.24
N MET A 17 -13.79 3.52 -3.41
CA MET A 17 -14.91 2.60 -3.57
C MET A 17 -14.68 1.33 -2.78
N ILE A 18 -13.47 0.83 -2.80
CA ILE A 18 -13.15 -0.37 -2.06
C ILE A 18 -13.31 -0.11 -0.57
N GLU A 19 -12.89 1.04 -0.13
CA GLU A 19 -13.04 1.35 1.28
C GLU A 19 -14.49 1.41 1.66
N ARG A 20 -15.28 2.04 0.84
CA ARG A 20 -16.70 2.09 1.12
C ARG A 20 -17.28 0.70 1.09
N ALA A 21 -16.86 -0.07 0.11
CA ALA A 21 -17.33 -1.43 0.00
C ALA A 21 -16.90 -2.25 1.20
N GLU A 22 -15.65 -2.09 1.61
CA GLU A 22 -15.17 -2.83 2.76
C GLU A 22 -15.89 -2.43 4.01
N GLN A 23 -16.20 -1.16 4.14
CA GLN A 23 -16.97 -0.74 5.27
C GLN A 23 -18.34 -1.35 5.23
N MET A 24 -18.94 -1.35 4.07
CA MET A 24 -20.21 -2.00 3.93
C MET A 24 -20.09 -3.47 4.20
N HIS A 25 -19.02 -4.08 3.72
CA HIS A 25 -18.81 -5.47 3.97
C HIS A 25 -18.62 -5.74 5.43
N ARG A 26 -17.87 -4.93 6.09
CA ARG A 26 -17.68 -5.10 7.51
C ARG A 26 -18.99 -4.92 8.23
N GLN A 27 -19.86 -4.13 7.64
CA GLN A 27 -21.13 -3.88 8.27
C GLN A 27 -22.12 -4.96 8.00
N PHE A 28 -22.22 -5.45 6.81
CA PHE A 28 -23.27 -6.38 6.55
C PHE A 28 -22.83 -7.61 5.88
N PHE A 29 -21.57 -7.74 5.50
CA PHE A 29 -21.27 -8.97 5.03
C PHE A 29 -20.62 -9.66 5.94
N GLN A 30 -19.83 -9.13 6.29
CA GLN A 30 -19.24 -9.69 7.05
C GLN A 30 -18.70 -10.82 6.76
N PRO A 31 -18.33 -11.65 7.46
CA PRO A 31 -17.57 -12.76 7.19
C PRO A 31 -18.19 -13.47 6.11
N GLY A 32 -17.52 -13.99 5.31
CA GLY A 32 -18.04 -14.77 4.28
C GLY A 32 -18.48 -13.97 3.14
N SER A 33 -18.39 -12.70 3.26
CA SER A 33 -18.77 -11.90 2.15
C SER A 33 -17.83 -12.17 1.03
N ALA A 34 -18.34 -12.17 -0.13
CA ALA A 34 -17.53 -12.33 -1.29
C ALA A 34 -16.87 -11.06 -1.68
N ALA A 35 -17.08 -10.05 -0.93
CA ALA A 35 -16.59 -8.79 -1.34
C ALA A 35 -15.12 -8.66 -1.12
N ALA A 36 -14.56 -7.54 -1.48
CA ALA A 36 -13.14 -7.30 -1.30
C ALA A 36 -12.76 -7.54 0.14
N PRO A 37 -11.76 -8.33 0.38
CA PRO A 37 -11.37 -8.61 1.74
C PRO A 37 -10.75 -7.38 2.37
N ALA A 38 -10.89 -7.25 3.63
CA ALA A 38 -10.22 -6.22 4.36
C ALA A 38 -8.73 -6.50 4.34
N ALA A 39 -7.95 -5.48 4.58
CA ALA A 39 -6.51 -5.66 4.66
C ALA A 39 -6.21 -6.52 5.87
N SER A 40 -5.32 -7.48 5.70
CA SER A 40 -4.98 -8.38 6.77
C SER A 40 -3.74 -7.90 7.52
N TRP A 41 -2.98 -6.97 7.00
CA TRP A 41 -1.82 -6.48 7.71
C TRP A 41 -1.44 -5.07 7.27
N GLU A 42 -0.67 -4.46 8.10
CA GLU A 42 -0.24 -3.10 7.89
C GLU A 42 1.26 -3.10 7.87
N ALA A 43 1.86 -2.57 6.82
CA ALA A 43 3.30 -2.62 6.68
C ALA A 43 3.96 -1.56 7.55
N PRO A 44 5.04 -1.90 8.24
CA PRO A 44 5.79 -0.91 9.00
C PRO A 44 6.44 0.10 8.07
N ILE A 45 6.58 1.32 8.54
CA ILE A 45 7.17 2.37 7.73
C ILE A 45 8.18 3.16 8.53
N ASP A 46 9.11 3.76 7.82
CA ASP A 46 10.00 4.78 8.35
C ASP A 46 9.78 6.02 7.51
N VAL A 47 9.80 7.17 8.14
CA VAL A 47 9.58 8.43 7.44
C VAL A 47 10.70 9.40 7.82
N PHE A 48 11.34 9.95 6.81
CA PHE A 48 12.43 10.90 7.01
C PHE A 48 12.11 12.18 6.25
N GLU A 49 12.21 13.29 6.91
CA GLU A 49 11.88 14.56 6.29
C GLU A 49 13.10 15.48 6.27
N SER A 50 13.38 16.06 5.11
CA SER A 50 14.37 17.11 5.01
C SER A 50 13.64 18.37 4.59
N GLU A 51 14.40 19.39 4.25
CA GLU A 51 13.78 20.67 3.97
C GLU A 51 12.81 20.59 2.80
N ARG A 52 13.17 19.87 1.78
CA ARG A 52 12.33 19.79 0.60
C ARG A 52 11.82 18.40 0.27
N ASP A 53 12.34 17.40 0.93
CA ASP A 53 12.03 16.03 0.56
C ASP A 53 11.45 15.24 1.71
N LEU A 54 10.65 14.27 1.38
CA LEU A 54 10.12 13.32 2.32
C LEU A 54 10.42 11.94 1.79
N LEU A 55 11.13 11.16 2.57
CA LEU A 55 11.45 9.81 2.18
C LEU A 55 10.68 8.85 3.05
N ILE A 56 9.91 7.97 2.44
CA ILE A 56 9.13 6.99 3.16
C ILE A 56 9.61 5.61 2.73
N VAL A 57 9.90 4.78 3.71
CA VAL A 57 10.35 3.42 3.45
C VAL A 57 9.29 2.49 4.02
N VAL A 58 8.74 1.63 3.19
CA VAL A 58 7.68 0.72 3.58
C VAL A 58 8.21 -0.70 3.48
N ALA A 59 8.15 -1.44 4.55
CA ALA A 59 8.67 -2.81 4.57
C ALA A 59 7.66 -3.75 3.92
N LEU A 60 8.02 -4.27 2.76
CA LEU A 60 7.13 -5.14 2.00
C LEU A 60 7.87 -6.39 1.55
N PRO A 61 8.24 -7.24 2.49
CA PRO A 61 9.05 -8.41 2.15
C PRO A 61 8.29 -9.35 1.21
N GLY A 62 8.93 -9.69 0.13
CA GLY A 62 8.36 -10.66 -0.80
C GLY A 62 7.18 -10.18 -1.60
N VAL A 63 6.99 -8.86 -1.72
CA VAL A 63 5.88 -8.31 -2.49
C VAL A 63 6.42 -7.89 -3.86
N ASP A 64 5.76 -8.31 -4.91
CA ASP A 64 6.16 -7.92 -6.26
C ASP A 64 5.73 -6.49 -6.53
N ALA A 65 6.54 -5.78 -7.29
CA ALA A 65 6.23 -4.39 -7.60
C ALA A 65 4.88 -4.24 -8.27
N GLN A 66 4.51 -5.21 -9.09
CA GLN A 66 3.23 -5.13 -9.79
C GLN A 66 2.04 -5.32 -8.86
N ASP A 67 2.28 -5.77 -7.64
CA ASP A 67 1.21 -5.97 -6.67
C ASP A 67 1.13 -4.81 -5.68
N ILE A 68 1.77 -3.69 -5.98
CA ILE A 68 1.79 -2.54 -5.10
C ILE A 68 1.14 -1.36 -5.78
N GLU A 69 0.28 -0.66 -5.05
CA GLU A 69 -0.33 0.56 -5.53
C GLU A 69 -0.04 1.68 -4.56
N ILE A 70 0.22 2.86 -5.10
CA ILE A 70 0.48 4.04 -4.30
C ILE A 70 -0.49 5.12 -4.72
N LEU A 71 -1.15 5.73 -3.74
CA LEU A 71 -2.08 6.79 -4.01
C LEU A 71 -1.79 7.95 -3.08
N SER A 72 -1.72 9.15 -3.62
CA SER A 72 -1.53 10.34 -2.82
C SER A 72 -2.75 11.23 -2.98
N GLN A 73 -3.42 11.54 -1.89
CA GLN A 73 -4.62 12.35 -1.97
C GLN A 73 -4.86 13.06 -0.66
N ALA A 74 -5.07 14.37 -0.75
CA ALA A 74 -5.49 15.17 0.41
C ALA A 74 -4.59 15.00 1.63
N GLY A 75 -3.28 14.99 1.41
CA GLY A 75 -2.36 14.92 2.54
C GLY A 75 -2.16 13.53 3.10
N VAL A 76 -2.70 12.53 2.44
CA VAL A 76 -2.55 11.15 2.87
C VAL A 76 -1.95 10.34 1.74
N LEU A 77 -0.97 9.53 2.06
CA LEU A 77 -0.39 8.60 1.11
C LEU A 77 -0.90 7.22 1.46
N LEU A 78 -1.46 6.54 0.49
CA LEU A 78 -1.94 5.20 0.70
C LEU A 78 -1.06 4.23 -0.06
N VAL A 79 -0.58 3.22 0.63
CA VAL A 79 0.18 2.14 -0.01
C VAL A 79 -0.61 0.86 0.25
N ALA A 80 -0.97 0.18 -0.81
CA ALA A 80 -1.79 -1.01 -0.69
C ALA A 80 -1.33 -2.05 -1.68
N GLY A 81 -1.70 -3.27 -1.43
CA GLY A 81 -1.35 -4.35 -2.33
C GLY A 81 -1.56 -5.70 -1.68
N VAL A 82 -0.86 -6.69 -2.20
CA VAL A 82 -1.02 -8.03 -1.68
C VAL A 82 0.34 -8.73 -1.71
N ARG A 83 0.64 -9.45 -0.65
CA ARG A 83 1.79 -10.33 -0.62
C ARG A 83 1.29 -11.73 -0.89
N ARG A 84 1.74 -12.31 -1.98
CA ARG A 84 1.32 -13.66 -2.36
C ARG A 84 2.38 -14.64 -1.92
N LEU A 85 1.95 -15.82 -1.54
CA LEU A 85 2.91 -16.86 -1.23
C LEU A 85 3.60 -17.30 -2.52
N PRO A 86 4.87 -17.68 -2.44
CA PRO A 86 5.58 -18.08 -3.66
C PRO A 86 4.95 -19.33 -4.25
N ALA A 87 4.99 -19.46 -5.56
CA ALA A 87 4.46 -20.63 -6.21
C ALA A 87 5.20 -21.89 -5.77
N ALA A 88 6.44 -21.73 -5.34
CA ALA A 88 7.23 -22.88 -4.93
C ALA A 88 6.66 -23.60 -3.73
N VAL A 89 5.81 -22.93 -2.94
CA VAL A 89 5.25 -23.61 -1.77
C VAL A 89 3.94 -24.32 -2.09
N ARG A 90 3.51 -24.25 -3.35
CA ARG A 90 2.28 -24.91 -3.72
C ARG A 90 2.40 -26.41 -3.51
N GLY A 91 1.40 -27.01 -2.92
CA GLY A 91 1.43 -28.44 -2.67
C GLY A 91 2.18 -28.82 -1.41
N THR A 92 2.70 -27.86 -0.70
CA THR A 92 3.40 -28.15 0.54
C THR A 92 2.47 -27.94 1.72
N GLU A 93 2.91 -28.40 2.86
CA GLU A 93 2.18 -28.22 4.09
C GLU A 93 2.78 -27.05 4.81
N ILE A 94 1.98 -26.10 5.25
CA ILE A 94 2.47 -24.94 5.95
C ILE A 94 2.73 -25.32 7.40
N VAL A 95 3.98 -25.29 7.79
CA VAL A 95 4.34 -25.61 9.16
C VAL A 95 4.33 -24.36 10.01
N ARG A 96 4.76 -23.24 9.45
CA ARG A 96 4.79 -21.97 10.17
C ARG A 96 4.69 -20.86 9.17
N LEU A 97 3.85 -19.89 9.46
CA LEU A 97 3.65 -18.75 8.57
C LEU A 97 3.63 -17.50 9.42
N GLU A 98 4.77 -16.86 9.54
CA GLU A 98 4.89 -15.67 10.39
C GLU A 98 5.07 -14.38 9.61
N ILE A 99 5.61 -14.46 8.41
CA ILE A 99 5.73 -13.25 7.60
C ILE A 99 4.33 -12.88 7.15
N PRO A 100 3.92 -11.64 7.35
CA PRO A 100 2.56 -11.27 6.98
C PRO A 100 2.30 -11.53 5.51
N GLN A 101 1.16 -12.05 5.20
CA GLN A 101 0.81 -12.32 3.83
C GLN A 101 -0.63 -11.90 3.58
N GLY A 102 -1.00 -11.81 2.33
CA GLY A 102 -2.32 -11.37 1.97
C GLY A 102 -2.36 -9.89 1.73
N ARG A 103 -3.53 -9.33 1.77
CA ARG A 103 -3.74 -7.94 1.41
C ARG A 103 -3.24 -7.01 2.51
N PHE A 104 -2.54 -5.97 2.10
CA PHE A 104 -2.06 -4.97 3.05
C PHE A 104 -2.55 -3.60 2.64
N GLU A 105 -2.58 -2.71 3.61
CA GLU A 105 -2.96 -1.34 3.33
C GLU A 105 -2.33 -0.48 4.41
N ARG A 106 -1.66 0.57 4.01
CA ARG A 106 -1.06 1.48 4.96
C ARG A 106 -1.38 2.90 4.56
N ARG A 107 -2.01 3.63 5.47
CA ARG A 107 -2.31 5.03 5.26
C ARG A 107 -1.29 5.83 6.02
N ILE A 108 -0.69 6.80 5.36
CA ILE A 108 0.37 7.59 5.94
C ILE A 108 -0.03 9.04 5.84
N ARG A 109 -0.24 9.67 6.99
CA ARG A 109 -0.56 11.08 7.00
C ARG A 109 0.73 11.84 6.76
N LEU A 110 0.75 12.69 5.75
CA LEU A 110 1.94 13.44 5.41
C LEU A 110 2.04 14.69 6.26
N PRO A 111 3.25 15.17 6.53
CA PRO A 111 3.40 16.42 7.25
C PRO A 111 2.71 17.57 6.53
N ALA A 112 2.38 18.62 7.26
CA ALA A 112 1.65 19.73 6.66
C ALA A 112 2.52 20.42 5.64
N ALA A 113 2.20 20.19 4.39
CA ALA A 113 2.90 20.78 3.26
C ALA A 113 2.27 20.22 2.02
N ARG A 114 2.62 20.81 0.90
CA ARG A 114 2.17 20.27 -0.36
C ARG A 114 3.27 19.35 -0.87
N TRP A 115 2.95 18.09 -1.03
CA TRP A 115 3.92 17.10 -1.46
C TRP A 115 3.55 16.53 -2.81
N GLU A 116 4.56 16.26 -3.62
CA GLU A 116 4.34 15.62 -4.91
C GLU A 116 5.21 14.39 -4.97
N LEU A 117 4.67 13.32 -5.49
CA LEU A 117 5.42 12.08 -5.62
C LEU A 117 6.49 12.27 -6.67
N ASN A 118 7.73 12.08 -6.28
CA ASN A 118 8.84 12.22 -7.19
C ASN A 118 9.21 10.87 -7.79
N ARG A 119 9.44 9.87 -6.97
CA ARG A 119 9.75 8.55 -7.49
C ARG A 119 9.50 7.51 -6.42
N SER A 120 9.40 6.28 -6.85
CA SER A 120 9.30 5.17 -5.95
C SER A 120 10.04 3.99 -6.56
N SER A 121 10.58 3.15 -5.71
CA SER A 121 11.29 1.97 -6.17
C SER A 121 11.24 0.91 -5.08
N LEU A 122 11.37 -0.34 -5.49
CA LEU A 122 11.37 -1.46 -4.57
C LEU A 122 12.81 -1.93 -4.44
N VAL A 123 13.38 -1.79 -3.27
CA VAL A 123 14.78 -2.09 -3.04
C VAL A 123 14.91 -2.93 -1.78
N ASN A 124 15.54 -4.08 -1.90
CA ASN A 124 15.80 -4.94 -0.74
C ASN A 124 14.54 -5.23 0.08
N GLY A 125 13.44 -5.47 -0.60
CA GLY A 125 12.20 -5.79 0.10
C GLY A 125 11.49 -4.59 0.71
N CYS A 126 11.93 -3.39 0.39
CA CYS A 126 11.30 -2.19 0.90
C CYS A 126 10.90 -1.30 -0.25
N LEU A 127 9.72 -0.72 -0.13
CA LEU A 127 9.29 0.27 -1.09
C LEU A 127 9.79 1.62 -0.60
N VAL A 128 10.59 2.27 -1.42
CA VAL A 128 11.16 3.56 -1.07
C VAL A 128 10.44 4.61 -1.89
N ILE A 129 9.78 5.54 -1.22
CA ILE A 129 8.99 6.56 -1.88
C ILE A 129 9.58 7.92 -1.56
N ASN A 130 9.85 8.69 -2.59
CA ASN A 130 10.38 10.03 -2.42
C ASN A 130 9.32 11.04 -2.86
N LEU A 131 8.98 11.93 -1.94
CA LEU A 131 8.08 13.03 -2.26
C LEU A 131 8.85 14.32 -2.10
N THR A 132 8.49 15.32 -2.89
CA THR A 132 9.17 16.61 -2.83
C THR A 132 8.15 17.70 -2.76
N LYS A 133 8.55 18.84 -2.22
CA LYS A 133 7.71 20.02 -2.25
C LYS A 133 7.86 20.67 -3.61
N PRO A 134 6.80 21.21 -4.17
CA PRO A 134 6.92 21.88 -5.45
C PRO A 134 7.74 23.13 -5.32
N MET A 135 8.41 23.48 -6.40
CA MET A 135 9.25 24.69 -6.42
C MET A 135 8.42 25.95 -6.32
#